data_edb1ae8b47f36ec5a8823e54c5866cbd
#
_entry.id   edb1ae8b47f36ec5a8823e54c5866cbd
#
_cell.length_a   1.000
_cell.length_b   1.000
_cell.length_c   1.000
_cell.angle_alpha   90.00
_cell.angle_beta   90.00
_cell.angle_gamma   90.00
#
_symmetry.space_group_name_H-M   'P 1'
#
loop_
_entity.id
_entity.type
_entity.pdbx_description
1 polymer ?
#
loop_
_entity_poly.entity_id
_entity_poly.type
_entity_poly.pdbx_seq_one_letter_code
_entity_poly.pdbx_strand_id
1 'polypeptide(L)'
;MCESCTITVIIRPYTHSGRTPVSSHVMANYSTNEFRSGLRIIIDDNPCIIVENEFVKPGKGQAFNRVRIKNLKTGKTVDKTFKSGESVAAADVMDTDMQYLYADGEFWHFMVADTFEQYAADAKAVGDAKDWISDGDICQITLWNNSPLIVEAPNFVELEIVETDPGVKGDTASGGVKPAKLSTGAVVRVPLFVDQNEIIKVDTRSKEYVSRVK
;
A
#
# COMPACT_ATOMS: atom_id res chain seq x y z
N MET A 1 38.17 -42.37 42.62
CA MET A 1 38.45 -42.69 41.23
C MET A 1 37.18 -42.45 40.47
N CYS A 2 37.11 -41.35 39.78
CA CYS A 2 35.93 -40.98 38.98
C CYS A 2 36.45 -40.58 37.62
N GLU A 3 36.16 -41.42 36.63
CA GLU A 3 36.64 -41.26 35.25
C GLU A 3 35.87 -40.14 34.53
N SER A 4 36.64 -39.19 33.98
CA SER A 4 36.18 -38.10 33.10
C SER A 4 35.62 -38.67 31.81
N CYS A 5 34.33 -38.47 31.54
CA CYS A 5 33.71 -38.74 30.27
C CYS A 5 33.87 -37.51 29.37
N THR A 6 34.84 -37.56 28.47
CA THR A 6 35.08 -36.50 27.46
C THR A 6 34.16 -36.73 26.27
N ILE A 7 33.14 -35.89 26.09
CA ILE A 7 32.26 -35.90 24.91
C ILE A 7 32.94 -35.11 23.81
N THR A 8 33.46 -35.82 22.82
CA THR A 8 34.00 -35.23 21.60
C THR A 8 32.84 -34.86 20.67
N VAL A 9 32.49 -33.58 20.58
CA VAL A 9 31.52 -33.05 19.61
C VAL A 9 32.21 -32.96 18.26
N ILE A 10 31.85 -33.86 17.35
CA ILE A 10 32.29 -33.81 15.95
C ILE A 10 31.37 -32.80 15.22
N ILE A 11 31.86 -31.59 15.03
CA ILE A 11 31.23 -30.59 14.17
C ILE A 11 31.53 -30.96 12.72
N ARG A 12 30.53 -31.51 12.04
CA ARG A 12 30.59 -31.69 10.57
C ARG A 12 30.31 -30.33 9.91
N PRO A 13 31.15 -29.87 8.97
CA PRO A 13 30.82 -28.66 8.20
C PRO A 13 29.65 -28.96 7.28
N TYR A 14 28.56 -28.22 7.46
CA TYR A 14 27.40 -28.24 6.58
C TYR A 14 27.75 -27.49 5.28
N THR A 15 28.12 -28.24 4.25
CA THR A 15 28.32 -27.65 2.91
C THR A 15 26.96 -27.31 2.32
N HIS A 16 26.60 -26.05 2.37
CA HIS A 16 25.46 -25.48 1.66
C HIS A 16 25.77 -25.44 0.14
N SER A 17 25.58 -26.56 -0.53
CA SER A 17 25.48 -26.61 -1.99
C SER A 17 24.01 -26.80 -2.37
N GLY A 18 23.24 -25.74 -2.19
CA GLY A 18 21.87 -25.61 -2.65
C GLY A 18 21.77 -24.36 -3.50
N ARG A 19 22.13 -24.45 -4.79
CA ARG A 19 21.64 -23.51 -5.79
C ARG A 19 20.13 -23.70 -5.82
N THR A 20 19.39 -22.82 -5.13
CA THR A 20 17.98 -22.65 -5.41
C THR A 20 17.86 -22.28 -6.89
N PRO A 21 17.03 -22.97 -7.69
CA PRO A 21 16.76 -22.52 -9.02
C PRO A 21 16.13 -21.14 -8.91
N VAL A 22 16.83 -20.12 -9.41
CA VAL A 22 16.23 -18.82 -9.69
C VAL A 22 15.13 -19.14 -10.70
N SER A 23 13.89 -19.16 -10.21
CA SER A 23 12.72 -19.26 -11.06
C SER A 23 12.83 -18.10 -12.05
N SER A 24 13.17 -18.42 -13.30
CA SER A 24 13.09 -17.49 -14.40
C SER A 24 11.60 -17.15 -14.56
N HIS A 25 11.15 -16.08 -13.91
CA HIS A 25 9.85 -15.51 -14.20
C HIS A 25 9.85 -15.17 -15.69
N VAL A 26 9.12 -15.97 -16.45
CA VAL A 26 8.81 -15.65 -17.83
C VAL A 26 7.97 -14.37 -17.77
N MET A 27 8.62 -13.23 -17.98
CA MET A 27 7.91 -11.94 -18.02
C MET A 27 6.93 -12.03 -19.19
N ALA A 28 5.65 -12.06 -18.88
CA ALA A 28 4.61 -11.95 -19.89
C ALA A 28 4.76 -10.58 -20.58
N ASN A 29 4.62 -10.54 -21.90
CA ASN A 29 4.62 -9.30 -22.65
C ASN A 29 3.19 -9.00 -23.10
N TYR A 30 2.75 -7.76 -22.90
CA TYR A 30 1.48 -7.28 -23.42
C TYR A 30 1.69 -6.53 -24.75
N SER A 31 0.90 -6.90 -25.73
CA SER A 31 0.80 -6.17 -26.99
C SER A 31 -0.08 -4.93 -26.82
N THR A 32 0.14 -3.90 -27.63
CA THR A 32 -0.67 -2.68 -27.63
C THR A 32 -2.17 -2.92 -27.83
N ASN A 33 -2.57 -4.05 -28.43
CA ASN A 33 -3.97 -4.44 -28.60
C ASN A 33 -4.63 -4.90 -27.28
N GLU A 34 -3.82 -5.30 -26.29
CA GLU A 34 -4.27 -5.78 -24.97
C GLU A 34 -4.31 -4.67 -23.93
N PHE A 35 -3.88 -3.46 -24.29
CA PHE A 35 -3.84 -2.34 -23.38
C PHE A 35 -5.25 -1.95 -22.91
N ARG A 36 -5.43 -1.95 -21.61
CA ARG A 36 -6.66 -1.53 -20.93
C ARG A 36 -6.32 -0.84 -19.61
N SER A 37 -7.23 -0.05 -19.12
CA SER A 37 -7.09 0.58 -17.80
C SER A 37 -6.92 -0.48 -16.72
N GLY A 38 -6.02 -0.24 -15.78
CA GLY A 38 -5.66 -1.17 -14.72
C GLY A 38 -4.54 -2.15 -15.06
N LEU A 39 -4.08 -2.23 -16.33
CA LEU A 39 -2.98 -3.10 -16.71
C LEU A 39 -1.67 -2.59 -16.13
N ARG A 40 -0.88 -3.49 -15.54
CA ARG A 40 0.42 -3.18 -14.93
C ARG A 40 1.55 -3.58 -15.86
N ILE A 41 2.39 -2.63 -16.21
CA ILE A 41 3.47 -2.75 -17.20
C ILE A 41 4.77 -2.17 -16.66
N ILE A 42 5.90 -2.61 -17.20
CA ILE A 42 7.21 -2.06 -16.89
C ILE A 42 7.57 -1.03 -17.96
N ILE A 43 7.88 0.19 -17.53
CA ILE A 43 8.39 1.26 -18.41
C ILE A 43 9.59 1.89 -17.73
N ASP A 44 10.71 1.94 -18.46
CA ASP A 44 11.97 2.52 -17.96
C ASP A 44 12.36 1.94 -16.58
N ASP A 45 12.26 0.59 -16.43
CA ASP A 45 12.52 -0.20 -15.23
C ASP A 45 11.66 0.20 -14.00
N ASN A 46 10.53 0.83 -14.24
CA ASN A 46 9.59 1.18 -13.20
C ASN A 46 8.22 0.52 -13.44
N PRO A 47 7.59 0.02 -12.37
CA PRO A 47 6.22 -0.47 -12.46
C PRO A 47 5.26 0.70 -12.68
N CYS A 48 4.44 0.58 -13.72
CA CYS A 48 3.46 1.57 -14.10
C CYS A 48 2.09 0.92 -14.29
N ILE A 49 1.04 1.66 -13.97
CA ILE A 49 -0.33 1.25 -14.25
C ILE A 49 -0.91 2.11 -15.38
N ILE A 50 -1.61 1.47 -16.31
CA ILE A 50 -2.35 2.15 -17.35
C ILE A 50 -3.62 2.73 -16.74
N VAL A 51 -3.73 4.06 -16.72
CA VAL A 51 -4.92 4.77 -16.25
C VAL A 51 -5.95 4.86 -17.36
N GLU A 52 -5.49 5.22 -18.57
CA GLU A 52 -6.34 5.47 -19.72
C GLU A 52 -5.62 5.02 -21.00
N ASN A 53 -6.35 4.42 -21.92
CA ASN A 53 -5.86 3.98 -23.22
C ASN A 53 -6.80 4.46 -24.32
N GLU A 54 -6.28 5.21 -25.26
CA GLU A 54 -6.99 5.73 -26.44
C GLU A 54 -6.31 5.19 -27.70
N PHE A 55 -7.06 4.43 -28.50
CA PHE A 55 -6.59 3.97 -29.79
C PHE A 55 -6.90 5.01 -30.89
N VAL A 56 -5.86 5.56 -31.49
CA VAL A 56 -5.98 6.59 -32.53
C VAL A 56 -5.64 5.99 -33.90
N LYS A 57 -6.59 6.10 -34.83
CA LYS A 57 -6.44 5.72 -36.23
C LYS A 57 -6.43 6.99 -37.09
N PRO A 58 -5.25 7.56 -37.42
CA PRO A 58 -5.20 8.71 -38.30
C PRO A 58 -5.60 8.32 -39.72
N GLY A 59 -6.25 9.20 -40.44
CA GLY A 59 -6.69 8.97 -41.84
C GLY A 59 -5.52 8.71 -42.81
N LYS A 60 -4.33 9.20 -42.47
CA LYS A 60 -3.05 8.92 -43.15
C LYS A 60 -2.00 8.64 -42.09
N GLY A 61 -1.35 7.48 -42.14
CA GLY A 61 -0.30 7.06 -41.22
C GLY A 61 -0.62 5.81 -40.44
N GLN A 62 0.33 5.39 -39.63
CA GLN A 62 0.22 4.18 -38.79
C GLN A 62 -0.64 4.46 -37.54
N ALA A 63 -1.49 3.50 -37.19
CA ALA A 63 -2.29 3.59 -35.98
C ALA A 63 -1.37 3.53 -34.73
N PHE A 64 -1.76 4.21 -33.66
CA PHE A 64 -1.03 4.25 -32.40
C PHE A 64 -2.00 4.30 -31.21
N ASN A 65 -1.50 3.87 -30.05
CA ASN A 65 -2.20 4.00 -28.78
C ASN A 65 -1.60 5.16 -27.98
N ARG A 66 -2.44 6.11 -27.59
CA ARG A 66 -2.08 7.11 -26.59
C ARG A 66 -2.46 6.56 -25.24
N VAL A 67 -1.49 6.38 -24.38
CA VAL A 67 -1.67 5.73 -23.08
C VAL A 67 -1.25 6.69 -21.98
N ARG A 68 -2.17 6.94 -21.04
CA ARG A 68 -1.86 7.64 -19.79
C ARG A 68 -1.44 6.63 -18.77
N ILE A 69 -0.20 6.73 -18.31
CA ILE A 69 0.41 5.82 -17.36
C ILE A 69 0.72 6.55 -16.07
N LYS A 70 0.49 5.88 -14.92
CA LYS A 70 0.89 6.34 -13.60
C LYS A 70 2.03 5.47 -13.11
N ASN A 71 3.16 6.06 -12.80
CA ASN A 71 4.28 5.37 -12.17
C ASN A 71 3.95 5.08 -10.71
N LEU A 72 4.03 3.81 -10.32
CA LEU A 72 3.65 3.38 -8.97
C LEU A 72 4.66 3.78 -7.90
N LYS A 73 5.95 3.97 -8.27
CA LYS A 73 6.99 4.42 -7.32
C LYS A 73 6.94 5.91 -7.02
N THR A 74 6.62 6.73 -8.03
CA THR A 74 6.70 8.19 -7.92
C THR A 74 5.35 8.87 -7.87
N GLY A 75 4.27 8.12 -8.16
CA GLY A 75 2.91 8.64 -8.27
C GLY A 75 2.66 9.55 -9.49
N LYS A 76 3.69 9.85 -10.30
CA LYS A 76 3.58 10.74 -11.44
C LYS A 76 2.83 10.10 -12.58
N THR A 77 1.94 10.89 -13.22
CA THR A 77 1.21 10.48 -14.41
C THR A 77 1.88 11.10 -15.64
N VAL A 78 2.10 10.28 -16.66
CA VAL A 78 2.74 10.68 -17.94
C VAL A 78 1.95 10.10 -19.09
N ASP A 79 1.78 10.87 -20.17
CA ASP A 79 1.21 10.39 -21.42
C ASP A 79 2.32 9.84 -22.32
N LYS A 80 2.19 8.59 -22.77
CA LYS A 80 3.13 7.92 -23.68
C LYS A 80 2.38 7.36 -24.88
N THR A 81 3.01 7.41 -26.05
CA THR A 81 2.43 6.90 -27.30
C THR A 81 3.19 5.65 -27.72
N PHE A 82 2.43 4.59 -28.01
CA PHE A 82 2.96 3.30 -28.49
C PHE A 82 2.47 3.05 -29.92
N LYS A 83 3.35 2.56 -30.77
CA LYS A 83 2.98 2.16 -32.12
C LYS A 83 2.14 0.89 -32.09
N SER A 84 1.23 0.73 -33.02
CA SER A 84 0.46 -0.51 -33.15
C SER A 84 1.41 -1.67 -33.42
N GLY A 85 1.30 -2.74 -32.62
CA GLY A 85 2.16 -3.93 -32.66
C GLY A 85 3.40 -3.86 -31.75
N GLU A 86 3.60 -2.79 -31.00
CA GLU A 86 4.62 -2.71 -29.96
C GLU A 86 4.22 -3.56 -28.75
N SER A 87 5.19 -4.15 -28.06
CA SER A 87 4.94 -4.94 -26.85
C SER A 87 5.73 -4.38 -25.67
N VAL A 88 5.15 -4.49 -24.48
CA VAL A 88 5.75 -4.02 -23.20
C VAL A 88 5.73 -5.15 -22.21
N ALA A 89 6.75 -5.23 -21.37
CA ALA A 89 6.81 -6.25 -20.32
C ALA A 89 5.72 -6.03 -19.26
N ALA A 90 5.09 -7.10 -18.83
CA ALA A 90 4.18 -7.09 -17.67
C ALA A 90 4.96 -6.78 -16.40
N ALA A 91 4.40 -5.96 -15.53
CA ALA A 91 4.94 -5.77 -14.19
C ALA A 91 4.38 -6.86 -13.26
N ASP A 92 5.27 -7.55 -12.57
CA ASP A 92 4.90 -8.49 -11.50
C ASP A 92 4.55 -7.70 -10.24
N VAL A 93 3.33 -7.21 -10.23
CA VAL A 93 2.77 -6.42 -9.14
C VAL A 93 1.56 -7.15 -8.59
N MET A 94 1.59 -7.49 -7.32
CA MET A 94 0.51 -8.18 -6.61
C MET A 94 -0.04 -7.29 -5.51
N ASP A 95 -1.38 -7.28 -5.37
CA ASP A 95 -2.04 -6.67 -4.21
C ASP A 95 -2.36 -7.79 -3.22
N THR A 96 -1.95 -7.60 -1.99
CA THR A 96 -2.13 -8.57 -0.90
C THR A 96 -2.62 -7.86 0.34
N ASP A 97 -3.63 -8.44 0.98
CA ASP A 97 -4.11 -7.94 2.28
C ASP A 97 -3.17 -8.43 3.38
N MET A 98 -2.65 -7.51 4.17
CA MET A 98 -1.73 -7.80 5.27
C MET A 98 -2.17 -7.07 6.53
N GLN A 99 -1.93 -7.72 7.66
CA GLN A 99 -2.17 -7.13 8.97
C GLN A 99 -1.00 -6.25 9.38
N TYR A 100 -1.29 -5.02 9.79
CA TYR A 100 -0.29 -4.13 10.39
C TYR A 100 0.06 -4.62 11.79
N LEU A 101 1.35 -4.69 12.11
CA LEU A 101 1.85 -5.15 13.40
C LEU A 101 2.34 -3.98 14.25
N TYR A 102 3.37 -3.28 13.80
CA TYR A 102 3.99 -2.16 14.51
C TYR A 102 4.90 -1.34 13.60
N ALA A 103 5.30 -0.16 14.07
CA ALA A 103 6.37 0.64 13.46
C ALA A 103 7.58 0.66 14.38
N ASP A 104 8.78 0.55 13.81
CA ASP A 104 10.06 0.65 14.55
C ASP A 104 10.69 2.07 14.46
N GLY A 105 10.00 3.01 13.81
CA GLY A 105 10.41 4.39 13.61
C GLY A 105 10.99 4.66 12.21
N GLU A 106 11.49 3.66 11.51
CA GLU A 106 11.99 3.75 10.14
C GLU A 106 11.09 2.95 9.17
N PHE A 107 10.62 1.77 9.61
CA PHE A 107 9.78 0.87 8.83
C PHE A 107 8.48 0.55 9.56
N TRP A 108 7.45 0.24 8.76
CA TRP A 108 6.17 -0.31 9.18
C TRP A 108 6.12 -1.78 8.83
N HIS A 109 5.86 -2.63 9.83
CA HIS A 109 5.87 -4.08 9.69
C HIS A 109 4.46 -4.60 9.49
N PHE A 110 4.31 -5.41 8.46
CA PHE A 110 3.04 -6.04 8.06
C PHE A 110 3.23 -7.54 7.96
N MET A 111 2.17 -8.30 8.16
CA MET A 111 2.18 -9.75 8.12
C MET A 111 1.02 -10.27 7.28
N VAL A 112 1.30 -11.22 6.40
CA VAL A 112 0.26 -11.97 5.70
C VAL A 112 -0.38 -12.96 6.67
N ALA A 113 -1.71 -12.92 6.84
CA ALA A 113 -2.41 -13.71 7.84
C ALA A 113 -2.32 -15.23 7.60
N ASP A 114 -2.23 -15.66 6.33
CA ASP A 114 -2.22 -17.08 5.95
C ASP A 114 -0.82 -17.70 6.04
N THR A 115 0.22 -16.98 5.61
CA THR A 115 1.60 -17.51 5.51
C THR A 115 2.48 -17.08 6.66
N PHE A 116 2.06 -16.07 7.45
CA PHE A 116 2.85 -15.43 8.50
C PHE A 116 4.15 -14.78 8.00
N GLU A 117 4.26 -14.58 6.70
CA GLU A 117 5.38 -13.84 6.13
C GLU A 117 5.28 -12.37 6.50
N GLN A 118 6.41 -11.80 6.88
CA GLN A 118 6.49 -10.40 7.30
C GLN A 118 7.18 -9.56 6.23
N TYR A 119 6.63 -8.37 6.03
CA TYR A 119 7.14 -7.37 5.09
C TYR A 119 7.34 -6.05 5.83
N ALA A 120 8.46 -5.38 5.54
CA ALA A 120 8.74 -4.06 6.07
C ALA A 120 8.55 -3.02 4.95
N ALA A 121 7.69 -2.05 5.18
CA ALA A 121 7.44 -0.94 4.25
C ALA A 121 8.13 0.33 4.75
N ASP A 122 8.76 1.08 3.85
CA ASP A 122 9.39 2.35 4.17
C ASP A 122 8.34 3.50 4.27
N ALA A 123 8.73 4.61 4.84
CA ALA A 123 7.86 5.78 5.01
C ALA A 123 7.27 6.30 3.69
N LYS A 124 7.94 6.03 2.56
CA LYS A 124 7.48 6.45 1.24
C LYS A 124 6.37 5.54 0.72
N ALA A 125 6.47 4.24 0.96
CA ALA A 125 5.44 3.27 0.58
C ALA A 125 4.18 3.44 1.45
N VAL A 126 4.33 3.75 2.73
CA VAL A 126 3.21 3.96 3.66
C VAL A 126 2.53 5.32 3.43
N GLY A 127 3.30 6.37 3.14
CA GLY A 127 2.76 7.71 2.85
C GLY A 127 1.78 8.21 3.91
N ASP A 128 0.58 8.63 3.48
CA ASP A 128 -0.49 9.13 4.36
C ASP A 128 -1.19 8.02 5.17
N ALA A 129 -1.03 6.74 4.80
CA ALA A 129 -1.69 5.64 5.50
C ALA A 129 -1.24 5.52 6.97
N LYS A 130 -0.02 5.96 7.30
CA LYS A 130 0.52 5.98 8.67
C LYS A 130 -0.37 6.66 9.69
N ASP A 131 -1.12 7.69 9.26
CA ASP A 131 -1.98 8.48 10.13
C ASP A 131 -3.35 7.83 10.38
N TRP A 132 -3.62 6.70 9.72
CA TRP A 132 -4.93 6.03 9.74
C TRP A 132 -4.89 4.58 10.21
N ILE A 133 -3.72 3.95 10.24
CA ILE A 133 -3.56 2.55 10.62
C ILE A 133 -3.28 2.38 12.10
N SER A 134 -3.93 1.40 12.70
CA SER A 134 -3.72 0.96 14.08
C SER A 134 -3.27 -0.49 14.11
N ASP A 135 -2.63 -0.90 15.22
CA ASP A 135 -2.16 -2.27 15.40
C ASP A 135 -3.30 -3.26 15.18
N GLY A 136 -3.08 -4.20 14.27
CA GLY A 136 -4.07 -5.23 13.92
C GLY A 136 -4.94 -4.92 12.70
N ASP A 137 -4.91 -3.70 12.16
CA ASP A 137 -5.67 -3.33 10.96
C ASP A 137 -5.19 -4.08 9.72
N ILE A 138 -6.15 -4.44 8.88
CA ILE A 138 -5.86 -5.08 7.59
C ILE A 138 -5.71 -4.00 6.54
N CYS A 139 -4.50 -3.89 5.99
CA CYS A 139 -4.13 -2.95 4.94
C CYS A 139 -3.93 -3.68 3.61
N GLN A 140 -4.29 -3.05 2.51
CA GLN A 140 -3.97 -3.55 1.19
C GLN A 140 -2.58 -3.07 0.79
N ILE A 141 -1.68 -4.01 0.49
CA ILE A 141 -0.30 -3.71 0.14
C ILE A 141 -0.02 -4.16 -1.29
N THR A 142 0.43 -3.22 -2.09
CA THR A 142 0.90 -3.49 -3.44
C THR A 142 2.38 -3.88 -3.38
N LEU A 143 2.67 -5.14 -3.69
CA LEU A 143 4.03 -5.67 -3.79
C LEU A 143 4.54 -5.58 -5.23
N TRP A 144 5.80 -5.24 -5.40
CA TRP A 144 6.54 -5.35 -6.64
C TRP A 144 7.85 -6.09 -6.39
N ASN A 145 8.05 -7.23 -7.05
CA ASN A 145 9.18 -8.12 -6.80
C ASN A 145 9.37 -8.42 -5.29
N ASN A 146 8.29 -8.75 -4.61
CA ASN A 146 8.25 -9.02 -3.16
C ASN A 146 8.63 -7.84 -2.25
N SER A 147 8.70 -6.62 -2.77
CA SER A 147 8.93 -5.42 -1.97
C SER A 147 7.67 -4.58 -1.88
N PRO A 148 7.28 -4.10 -0.68
CA PRO A 148 6.14 -3.18 -0.53
C PRO A 148 6.39 -1.89 -1.31
N LEU A 149 5.43 -1.53 -2.16
CA LEU A 149 5.51 -0.35 -3.00
C LEU A 149 4.53 0.74 -2.58
N ILE A 150 3.31 0.32 -2.25
CA ILE A 150 2.23 1.19 -1.78
C ILE A 150 1.48 0.45 -0.67
N VAL A 151 1.17 1.17 0.40
CA VAL A 151 0.30 0.71 1.49
C VAL A 151 -0.97 1.55 1.46
N GLU A 152 -2.10 0.90 1.35
CA GLU A 152 -3.41 1.54 1.41
C GLU A 152 -4.11 1.15 2.71
N ALA A 153 -4.48 2.15 3.50
CA ALA A 153 -5.27 1.95 4.71
C ALA A 153 -6.67 1.43 4.35
N PRO A 154 -7.36 0.72 5.27
CA PRO A 154 -8.75 0.35 5.06
C PRO A 154 -9.61 1.59 4.86
N ASN A 155 -10.69 1.46 4.07
CA ASN A 155 -11.56 2.59 3.73
C ASN A 155 -12.18 3.25 4.96
N PHE A 156 -12.42 2.48 6.01
CA PHE A 156 -12.99 2.93 7.28
C PHE A 156 -12.14 2.43 8.43
N VAL A 157 -11.82 3.32 9.33
CA VAL A 157 -11.06 3.02 10.55
C VAL A 157 -11.82 3.50 11.77
N GLU A 158 -11.63 2.80 12.90
CA GLU A 158 -12.21 3.15 14.18
C GLU A 158 -11.10 3.64 15.10
N LEU A 159 -11.12 4.93 15.40
CA LEU A 159 -10.05 5.60 16.16
C LEU A 159 -10.62 6.36 17.34
N GLU A 160 -9.89 6.36 18.44
CA GLU A 160 -10.23 7.09 19.66
C GLU A 160 -9.80 8.56 19.53
N ILE A 161 -10.63 9.46 20.06
CA ILE A 161 -10.33 10.88 20.16
C ILE A 161 -9.50 11.13 21.41
N VAL A 162 -8.26 11.56 21.23
CA VAL A 162 -7.36 11.89 22.34
C VAL A 162 -7.57 13.35 22.82
N GLU A 163 -7.82 14.26 21.89
CA GLU A 163 -7.95 15.68 22.20
C GLU A 163 -9.00 16.34 21.30
N THR A 164 -9.90 17.13 21.89
CA THR A 164 -10.88 17.94 21.16
C THR A 164 -11.27 19.15 21.98
N ASP A 165 -11.60 20.23 21.30
CA ASP A 165 -12.09 21.44 21.96
C ASP A 165 -13.49 21.20 22.57
N PRO A 166 -13.81 21.85 23.71
CA PRO A 166 -15.17 21.80 24.25
C PRO A 166 -16.13 22.49 23.27
N GLY A 167 -17.25 21.81 22.97
CA GLY A 167 -18.29 22.36 22.10
C GLY A 167 -18.88 23.65 22.69
N VAL A 168 -18.63 24.79 22.06
CA VAL A 168 -19.22 26.08 22.51
C VAL A 168 -20.69 26.10 22.11
N LYS A 169 -21.57 26.20 23.12
CA LYS A 169 -23.02 26.43 22.92
C LYS A 169 -23.23 27.83 22.34
N GLY A 170 -23.41 27.91 21.03
CA GLY A 170 -23.68 29.20 20.35
C GLY A 170 -23.52 29.12 18.84
N ASP A 171 -22.80 28.14 18.34
CA ASP A 171 -22.50 27.98 16.90
C ASP A 171 -23.40 26.96 16.21
N THR A 172 -24.61 26.77 16.69
CA THR A 172 -25.56 25.76 16.20
C THR A 172 -26.27 26.16 14.90
N ALA A 173 -26.08 27.38 14.41
CA ALA A 173 -26.80 27.89 13.24
C ALA A 173 -26.33 27.31 11.89
N SER A 174 -25.16 26.65 11.84
CA SER A 174 -24.58 26.11 10.59
C SER A 174 -23.92 24.75 10.73
N GLY A 175 -24.48 23.86 11.58
CA GLY A 175 -23.93 22.50 11.72
C GLY A 175 -22.48 22.52 12.22
N GLY A 176 -22.23 23.19 13.34
CA GLY A 176 -20.88 23.43 13.87
C GLY A 176 -20.06 22.16 13.96
N VAL A 177 -18.85 22.19 13.44
CA VAL A 177 -17.84 21.14 13.55
C VAL A 177 -16.64 21.66 14.32
N LYS A 178 -15.98 20.78 15.06
CA LYS A 178 -14.78 21.07 15.80
C LYS A 178 -13.62 20.15 15.39
N PRO A 179 -12.37 20.59 15.50
CA PRO A 179 -11.23 19.71 15.26
C PRO A 179 -11.12 18.70 16.41
N ALA A 180 -10.83 17.46 16.07
CA ALA A 180 -10.51 16.41 17.01
C ALA A 180 -9.22 15.72 16.58
N LYS A 181 -8.30 15.51 17.52
CA LYS A 181 -7.06 14.78 17.32
C LYS A 181 -7.29 13.33 17.74
N LEU A 182 -6.96 12.43 16.84
CA LEU A 182 -7.11 10.99 17.01
C LEU A 182 -5.87 10.37 17.66
N SER A 183 -5.99 9.12 18.11
CA SER A 183 -4.91 8.35 18.75
C SER A 183 -3.68 8.18 17.85
N THR A 184 -3.86 8.13 16.54
CA THR A 184 -2.79 8.08 15.54
C THR A 184 -2.12 9.42 15.27
N GLY A 185 -2.66 10.51 15.80
CA GLY A 185 -2.17 11.88 15.58
C GLY A 185 -2.86 12.61 14.44
N ALA A 186 -3.70 11.95 13.65
CA ALA A 186 -4.52 12.58 12.62
C ALA A 186 -5.53 13.56 13.21
N VAL A 187 -5.85 14.64 12.49
CA VAL A 187 -6.86 15.62 12.89
C VAL A 187 -8.04 15.56 11.94
N VAL A 188 -9.23 15.33 12.50
CA VAL A 188 -10.50 15.21 11.76
C VAL A 188 -11.50 16.22 12.28
N ARG A 189 -12.39 16.70 11.42
CA ARG A 189 -13.52 17.54 11.82
C ARG A 189 -14.69 16.68 12.29
N VAL A 190 -15.10 16.87 13.54
CA VAL A 190 -16.22 16.13 14.14
C VAL A 190 -17.35 17.06 14.55
N PRO A 191 -18.59 16.57 14.62
CA PRO A 191 -19.70 17.36 15.16
C PRO A 191 -19.45 17.78 16.62
N LEU A 192 -20.09 18.88 17.05
CA LEU A 192 -19.90 19.46 18.38
C LEU A 192 -20.30 18.54 19.55
N PHE A 193 -21.16 17.55 19.30
CA PHE A 193 -21.63 16.61 20.32
C PHE A 193 -20.69 15.44 20.62
N VAL A 194 -19.61 15.32 19.86
CA VAL A 194 -18.61 14.25 20.04
C VAL A 194 -17.59 14.71 21.08
N ASP A 195 -17.35 13.89 22.10
CA ASP A 195 -16.47 14.23 23.21
C ASP A 195 -15.12 13.48 23.14
N GLN A 196 -14.19 13.87 24.02
CA GLN A 196 -12.90 13.20 24.19
C GLN A 196 -13.12 11.78 24.73
N ASN A 197 -12.23 10.84 24.38
CA ASN A 197 -12.27 9.41 24.68
C ASN A 197 -13.45 8.66 24.02
N GLU A 198 -14.08 9.25 23.03
CA GLU A 198 -15.05 8.53 22.19
C GLU A 198 -14.35 7.90 20.98
N ILE A 199 -14.82 6.70 20.60
CA ILE A 199 -14.36 6.00 19.39
C ILE A 199 -15.24 6.44 18.23
N ILE A 200 -14.61 6.92 17.18
CA ILE A 200 -15.28 7.36 15.95
C ILE A 200 -14.84 6.56 14.76
N LYS A 201 -15.77 6.36 13.84
CA LYS A 201 -15.52 5.79 12.52
C LYS A 201 -15.24 6.91 11.53
N VAL A 202 -14.11 6.82 10.85
CA VAL A 202 -13.63 7.81 9.88
C VAL A 202 -13.45 7.17 8.52
N ASP A 203 -13.82 7.86 7.44
CA ASP A 203 -13.46 7.48 6.08
C ASP A 203 -12.06 8.02 5.78
N THR A 204 -11.12 7.11 5.53
CA THR A 204 -9.69 7.44 5.31
C THR A 204 -9.44 8.19 4.01
N ARG A 205 -10.31 8.04 3.01
CA ARG A 205 -10.18 8.68 1.68
C ARG A 205 -10.62 10.14 1.70
N SER A 206 -11.78 10.42 2.31
CA SER A 206 -12.30 11.78 2.45
C SER A 206 -11.76 12.50 3.68
N LYS A 207 -11.19 11.73 4.64
CA LYS A 207 -10.73 12.21 5.95
C LYS A 207 -11.88 12.84 6.76
N GLU A 208 -13.08 12.26 6.62
CA GLU A 208 -14.29 12.77 7.24
C GLU A 208 -14.84 11.82 8.29
N TYR A 209 -15.45 12.41 9.31
CA TYR A 209 -16.23 11.69 10.32
C TYR A 209 -17.46 11.03 9.70
N VAL A 210 -17.66 9.76 9.95
CA VAL A 210 -18.84 8.99 9.48
C VAL A 210 -19.85 8.79 10.61
N SER A 211 -19.41 8.20 11.71
CA SER A 211 -20.29 7.88 12.83
C SER A 211 -19.51 7.67 14.12
N ARG A 212 -20.21 7.70 15.24
CA ARG A 212 -19.70 7.27 16.53
C ARG A 212 -19.89 5.76 16.69
N VAL A 213 -18.87 5.09 17.17
CA VAL A 213 -18.95 3.68 17.57
C VAL A 213 -19.40 3.61 19.03
N LYS A 214 -20.34 2.73 19.32
CA LYS A 214 -20.87 2.55 20.68
C LYS A 214 -20.15 1.39 21.38
#